data_b47a4aeb8f21f6ace09312a7b9d16c2c
#
_entry.id   b47a4aeb8f21f6ace09312a7b9d16c2c
#
_cell.length_a   1.000
_cell.length_b   1.000
_cell.length_c   1.000
_cell.angle_alpha   90.00
_cell.angle_beta   90.00
_cell.angle_gamma   90.00
#
_symmetry.space_group_name_H-M   'P 1'
#
loop_
_entity.id
_entity.type
_entity.pdbx_description
1 polymer ?
#
loop_
_entity_poly.entity_id
_entity_poly.type
_entity_poly.pdbx_seq_one_letter_code
_entity_poly.pdbx_strand_id
1 'polypeptide(L)'
;MLEISFGANDQIVLSGRFDAGEAEKARQVFLALDRSKVVDFARLDYISSAGLGVLLAAQKKLSESGSGLKLVNMNGHIRDVFRFSGFDQIFEIE
;
A
#
# COMPACT_ATOMS: atom_id res chain seq x y z
N MET A 1 -12.44 -4.93 -7.91
CA MET A 1 -12.62 -3.50 -7.66
C MET A 1 -11.89 -3.11 -6.38
N LEU A 2 -11.26 -1.97 -6.39
CA LEU A 2 -10.53 -1.44 -5.23
C LEU A 2 -11.24 -0.20 -4.70
N GLU A 3 -11.47 -0.16 -3.40
CA GLU A 3 -11.92 1.04 -2.72
C GLU A 3 -10.81 1.57 -1.83
N ILE A 4 -10.55 2.86 -1.93
CA ILE A 4 -9.55 3.55 -1.13
C ILE A 4 -10.28 4.60 -0.31
N SER A 5 -10.18 4.52 1.01
CA SER A 5 -10.83 5.47 1.89
C SER A 5 -9.87 5.89 2.99
N PHE A 6 -10.26 6.92 3.74
CA PHE A 6 -9.46 7.38 4.87
C PHE A 6 -10.21 7.03 6.15
N GLY A 7 -9.53 6.33 7.04
CA GLY A 7 -10.09 5.90 8.30
C GLY A 7 -9.66 6.79 9.46
N ALA A 8 -9.79 6.25 10.67
CA ALA A 8 -9.40 6.94 11.89
C ALA A 8 -7.91 7.30 11.82
N ASN A 9 -7.55 8.43 12.40
CA ASN A 9 -6.17 8.93 12.46
C ASN A 9 -5.55 9.10 11.06
N ASP A 10 -6.40 9.39 10.07
CA ASP A 10 -5.95 9.67 8.71
C ASP A 10 -5.27 8.47 8.06
N GLN A 11 -5.62 7.25 8.48
CA GLN A 11 -5.13 6.04 7.85
C GLN A 11 -5.73 5.87 6.46
N ILE A 12 -4.97 5.27 5.56
CA ILE A 12 -5.50 4.86 4.25
C ILE A 12 -6.02 3.43 4.39
N VAL A 13 -7.29 3.21 4.06
CA VAL A 13 -7.92 1.89 4.14
C VAL A 13 -8.14 1.38 2.74
N LEU A 14 -7.56 0.21 2.43
CA LEU A 14 -7.73 -0.47 1.16
C LEU A 14 -8.76 -1.58 1.32
N SER A 15 -9.67 -1.71 0.36
CA SER A 15 -10.71 -2.73 0.40
C SER A 15 -10.89 -3.33 -0.99
N GLY A 16 -11.05 -4.65 -1.05
CA GLY A 16 -11.36 -5.37 -2.28
C GLY A 16 -10.12 -5.93 -2.96
N ARG A 17 -9.97 -5.68 -4.25
CA ARG A 17 -8.91 -6.25 -5.06
C ARG A 17 -8.07 -5.13 -5.70
N PHE A 18 -6.79 -5.14 -5.38
CA PHE A 18 -5.85 -4.17 -5.94
C PHE A 18 -5.19 -4.82 -7.16
N ASP A 19 -5.96 -4.95 -8.23
CA ASP A 19 -5.47 -5.57 -9.46
C ASP A 19 -4.94 -4.51 -10.43
N ALA A 20 -4.45 -4.96 -11.58
CA ALA A 20 -3.78 -4.07 -12.52
C ALA A 20 -4.69 -2.96 -13.04
N GLY A 21 -5.99 -3.23 -13.18
CA GLY A 21 -6.94 -2.24 -13.67
C GLY A 21 -7.18 -1.10 -12.70
N GLU A 22 -6.78 -1.25 -11.44
CA GLU A 22 -6.97 -0.24 -10.40
C GLU A 22 -5.71 0.60 -10.15
N ALA A 23 -4.61 0.26 -10.84
CA ALA A 23 -3.31 0.86 -10.52
C ALA A 23 -3.29 2.36 -10.73
N GLU A 24 -3.91 2.87 -11.80
CA GLU A 24 -3.88 4.30 -12.08
C GLU A 24 -4.67 5.09 -11.03
N LYS A 25 -5.82 4.58 -10.63
CA LYS A 25 -6.62 5.19 -9.57
C LYS A 25 -5.83 5.27 -8.26
N ALA A 26 -5.17 4.19 -7.90
CA ALA A 26 -4.37 4.14 -6.68
C ALA A 26 -3.15 5.05 -6.78
N ARG A 27 -2.54 5.12 -7.96
CA ARG A 27 -1.37 5.97 -8.16
C ARG A 27 -1.69 7.43 -7.86
N GLN A 28 -2.84 7.90 -8.28
CA GLN A 28 -3.24 9.28 -8.03
C GLN A 28 -3.36 9.59 -6.54
N VAL A 29 -3.80 8.63 -5.75
CA VAL A 29 -3.90 8.80 -4.30
C VAL A 29 -2.53 8.71 -3.64
N PHE A 30 -1.78 7.64 -3.95
CA PHE A 30 -0.54 7.36 -3.23
C PHE A 30 0.59 8.30 -3.60
N LEU A 31 0.69 8.72 -4.86
CA LEU A 31 1.77 9.63 -5.25
C LEU A 31 1.48 11.09 -4.88
N ALA A 32 0.28 11.39 -4.41
CA ALA A 32 -0.05 12.71 -3.86
C ALA A 32 0.31 12.84 -2.38
N LEU A 33 0.70 11.75 -1.73
CA LEU A 33 1.07 11.80 -0.32
C LEU A 33 2.37 12.58 -0.13
N ASP A 34 2.42 13.39 0.92
CA ASP A 34 3.58 14.21 1.24
C ASP A 34 4.13 13.96 2.63
N ARG A 35 3.58 12.99 3.34
CA ARG A 35 4.04 12.62 4.68
C ARG A 35 3.74 11.16 4.95
N SER A 36 4.32 10.63 6.02
CA SER A 36 4.13 9.23 6.39
C SER A 36 2.67 8.90 6.65
N LYS A 37 2.27 7.71 6.24
CA LYS A 37 0.90 7.23 6.40
C LYS A 37 0.90 5.77 6.82
N VAL A 38 -0.14 5.39 7.55
CA VAL A 38 -0.45 4.00 7.83
C VAL A 38 -1.45 3.53 6.78
N VAL A 39 -1.18 2.38 6.16
CA VAL A 39 -2.07 1.78 5.17
C VAL A 39 -2.62 0.49 5.76
N ASP A 40 -3.94 0.40 5.88
CA ASP A 40 -4.63 -0.72 6.49
C ASP A 40 -5.08 -1.69 5.41
N PHE A 41 -4.60 -2.93 5.51
CA PHE A 41 -4.88 -4.01 4.55
C PHE A 41 -5.95 -4.98 5.03
N ALA A 42 -6.62 -4.70 6.15
CA ALA A 42 -7.54 -5.68 6.75
C ALA A 42 -8.65 -6.12 5.80
N ARG A 43 -9.07 -5.25 4.89
CA ARG A 43 -10.15 -5.52 3.94
C ARG A 43 -9.66 -5.78 2.53
N LEU A 44 -8.35 -5.89 2.34
CA LEU A 44 -7.80 -6.14 1.01
C LEU A 44 -7.66 -7.65 0.81
N ASP A 45 -8.25 -8.16 -0.27
CA ASP A 45 -8.25 -9.59 -0.58
C ASP A 45 -7.11 -10.00 -1.49
N TYR A 46 -6.61 -9.07 -2.31
CA TYR A 46 -5.65 -9.40 -3.35
C TYR A 46 -4.84 -8.18 -3.75
N ILE A 47 -3.57 -8.37 -4.08
CA ILE A 47 -2.74 -7.32 -4.66
C ILE A 47 -1.93 -7.90 -5.81
N SER A 48 -1.95 -7.19 -6.95
CA SER A 48 -1.20 -7.56 -8.14
C SER A 48 0.20 -6.95 -8.11
N SER A 49 1.06 -7.38 -9.05
CA SER A 49 2.37 -6.76 -9.19
C SER A 49 2.27 -5.28 -9.54
N ALA A 50 1.24 -4.89 -10.31
CA ALA A 50 1.01 -3.47 -10.60
C ALA A 50 0.66 -2.69 -9.32
N GLY A 51 -0.15 -3.30 -8.45
CA GLY A 51 -0.46 -2.70 -7.14
C GLY A 51 0.76 -2.56 -6.26
N LEU A 52 1.60 -3.58 -6.22
CA LEU A 52 2.87 -3.51 -5.50
C LEU A 52 3.73 -2.38 -6.03
N GLY A 53 3.76 -2.21 -7.36
CA GLY A 53 4.53 -1.14 -8.00
C GLY A 53 4.07 0.25 -7.59
N VAL A 54 2.77 0.45 -7.42
CA VAL A 54 2.23 1.74 -6.96
C VAL A 54 2.70 2.04 -5.54
N LEU A 55 2.61 1.05 -4.64
CA LEU A 55 3.06 1.22 -3.27
C LEU A 55 4.56 1.48 -3.20
N LEU A 56 5.33 0.77 -4.02
CA LEU A 56 6.78 0.96 -4.07
C LEU A 56 7.14 2.36 -4.54
N ALA A 57 6.46 2.87 -5.57
CA ALA A 57 6.71 4.23 -6.08
C ALA A 57 6.39 5.27 -5.01
N ALA A 58 5.30 5.09 -4.27
CA ALA A 58 4.94 6.00 -3.18
C ALA A 58 5.97 5.97 -2.07
N GLN A 59 6.42 4.76 -1.68
CA GLN A 59 7.42 4.60 -0.64
C GLN A 59 8.73 5.29 -1.03
N LYS A 60 9.16 5.09 -2.28
CA LYS A 60 10.38 5.70 -2.77
C LYS A 60 10.30 7.24 -2.72
N LYS A 61 9.17 7.78 -3.17
CA LYS A 61 8.96 9.24 -3.15
C LYS A 61 8.99 9.77 -1.72
N LEU A 62 8.29 9.11 -0.80
CA LEU A 62 8.23 9.55 0.60
C LEU A 62 9.59 9.44 1.28
N SER A 63 10.38 8.42 0.95
CA SER A 63 11.68 8.23 1.58
C SER A 63 12.65 9.36 1.25
N GLU A 64 12.44 10.06 0.14
CA GLU A 64 13.27 11.21 -0.23
C GLU A 64 13.16 12.36 0.77
N SER A 65 12.05 12.44 1.50
CA SER A 65 11.87 13.45 2.55
C SER A 65 11.90 12.83 3.95
N GLY A 66 12.40 11.60 4.08
CA GLY A 66 12.50 10.93 5.38
C GLY A 66 11.20 10.32 5.87
N SER A 67 10.19 10.21 5.00
CA SER A 67 8.89 9.65 5.34
C SER A 67 8.74 8.24 4.77
N GLY A 68 7.62 7.59 5.05
CA GLY A 68 7.37 6.26 4.54
C GLY A 68 5.98 5.76 4.87
N LEU A 69 5.65 4.61 4.30
CA LEU A 69 4.38 3.92 4.55
C LEU A 69 4.59 2.82 5.57
N LYS A 70 3.66 2.71 6.50
CA LYS A 70 3.58 1.60 7.43
C LYS A 70 2.37 0.77 7.05
N LEU A 71 2.58 -0.52 6.76
CA LEU A 71 1.53 -1.41 6.27
C LEU A 71 1.08 -2.31 7.41
N VAL A 72 -0.23 -2.33 7.67
CA VAL A 72 -0.76 -3.05 8.83
C VAL A 72 -1.89 -3.98 8.40
N ASN A 73 -2.11 -5.02 9.20
CA ASN A 73 -3.25 -5.93 9.08
C ASN A 73 -3.30 -6.73 7.78
N MET A 74 -2.15 -7.08 7.21
CA MET A 74 -2.12 -7.93 6.03
C MET A 74 -2.58 -9.34 6.38
N ASN A 75 -3.39 -9.95 5.50
CA ASN A 75 -3.67 -11.38 5.63
C ASN A 75 -2.42 -12.17 5.24
N GLY A 76 -2.43 -13.49 5.53
CA GLY A 76 -1.25 -14.32 5.31
C GLY A 76 -0.83 -14.39 3.85
N HIS A 77 -1.79 -14.41 2.93
CA HIS A 77 -1.49 -14.47 1.50
C HIS A 77 -0.76 -13.22 1.03
N ILE A 78 -1.26 -12.04 1.39
CA ILE A 78 -0.64 -10.78 0.99
C ILE A 78 0.71 -10.61 1.68
N ARG A 79 0.82 -11.02 2.94
CA ARG A 79 2.09 -10.98 3.66
C ARG A 79 3.14 -11.83 2.95
N ASP A 80 2.75 -13.01 2.44
CA ASP A 80 3.66 -13.87 1.69
C ASP A 80 4.11 -13.22 0.39
N VAL A 81 3.21 -12.50 -0.31
CA VAL A 81 3.57 -11.79 -1.53
C VAL A 81 4.68 -10.77 -1.25
N PHE A 82 4.56 -10.01 -0.17
CA PHE A 82 5.58 -9.03 0.21
C PHE A 82 6.89 -9.70 0.59
N ARG A 83 6.80 -10.83 1.31
CA ARG A 83 8.00 -11.55 1.75
C ARG A 83 8.74 -12.17 0.56
N PHE A 84 8.03 -12.83 -0.35
CA PHE A 84 8.66 -13.49 -1.50
C PHE A 84 9.22 -12.50 -2.51
N SER A 85 8.65 -11.32 -2.61
CA SER A 85 9.16 -10.27 -3.50
C SER A 85 10.31 -9.48 -2.87
N GLY A 86 10.59 -9.68 -1.59
CA GLY A 86 11.59 -8.92 -0.87
C GLY A 86 11.11 -7.55 -0.42
N PHE A 87 9.85 -7.22 -0.65
CA PHE A 87 9.32 -5.90 -0.32
C PHE A 87 9.13 -5.69 1.17
N ASP A 88 9.13 -6.78 1.96
CA ASP A 88 9.09 -6.65 3.42
C ASP A 88 10.37 -6.01 3.98
N GLN A 89 11.43 -5.91 3.17
CA GLN A 89 12.65 -5.19 3.55
C GLN A 89 12.55 -3.69 3.22
N ILE A 90 11.57 -3.28 2.45
CA ILE A 90 11.44 -1.91 1.97
C ILE A 90 10.42 -1.13 2.79
N PHE A 91 9.34 -1.79 3.18
CA PHE A 91 8.25 -1.17 3.95
C PHE A 91 8.36 -1.56 5.41
N GLU A 92 7.83 -0.69 6.28
CA GLU A 92 7.56 -1.06 7.66
C GLU A 92 6.25 -1.84 7.67
N ILE A 93 6.31 -3.11 8.09
CA ILE A 93 5.14 -3.99 8.12
C ILE A 93 4.89 -4.42 9.55
N GLU A 94 3.65 -4.30 9.98
CA GLU A 94 3.26 -4.64 11.33
C GLU A 94 2.17 -5.71 11.36
#